data_e997425c9b124d476bc554740b324161
#
_entry.id   e997425c9b124d476bc554740b324161
#
_cell.length_a   1.000
_cell.length_b   1.000
_cell.length_c   1.000
_cell.angle_alpha   90.00
_cell.angle_beta   90.00
_cell.angle_gamma   90.00
#
_symmetry.space_group_name_H-M   'P 1'
#
loop_
_entity.id
_entity.type
_entity.pdbx_description
1 polymer ?
#
loop_
_entity_poly.entity_id
_entity_poly.type
_entity_poly.pdbx_seq_one_letter_code
_entity_poly.pdbx_strand_id
1 'polypeptide(L)'
;NTWKEFKKLNRYFLVKYEDLVSDTEKTFSEILYFIYKLGKSKTKINNKKLKNTLKTTTFNVMQKLEKEKGFNEAIRDIDGKKITFFKYGTKKNDPKVFPEILNTKIVKELKDELNELNYI
;
A
#
# COMPACT_ATOMS: atom_id res chain seq x y z
N ASN A 1 -9.36 17.52 -4.79
CA ASN A 1 -8.66 17.13 -6.02
C ASN A 1 -7.19 17.59 -6.09
N THR A 2 -6.55 17.82 -4.92
CA THR A 2 -5.17 18.33 -4.82
C THR A 2 -4.15 17.37 -5.47
N TRP A 3 -4.35 16.07 -5.37
CA TRP A 3 -3.46 15.07 -5.95
C TRP A 3 -3.39 15.11 -7.49
N LYS A 4 -4.47 15.49 -8.15
CA LYS A 4 -4.53 15.59 -9.62
C LYS A 4 -3.63 16.72 -10.16
N GLU A 5 -3.39 17.75 -9.37
CA GLU A 5 -2.49 18.86 -9.76
C GLU A 5 -1.02 18.40 -9.83
N PHE A 6 -0.59 17.48 -8.99
CA PHE A 6 0.78 16.94 -9.04
C PHE A 6 1.06 16.14 -10.30
N LYS A 7 0.03 15.58 -10.95
CA LYS A 7 0.17 14.89 -12.25
C LYS A 7 0.72 15.83 -13.32
N LYS A 8 0.27 17.10 -13.34
CA LYS A 8 0.73 18.14 -14.27
C LYS A 8 2.21 18.50 -14.08
N LEU A 9 2.75 18.29 -12.90
CA LEU A 9 4.13 18.63 -12.55
C LEU A 9 5.12 17.47 -12.80
N ASN A 10 4.69 16.36 -13.36
CA ASN A 10 5.50 15.10 -13.48
C ASN A 10 6.10 14.62 -12.15
N ARG A 11 5.49 15.00 -11.03
CA ARG A 11 5.88 14.61 -9.67
C ARG A 11 4.87 13.67 -9.02
N TYR A 12 4.17 12.93 -9.85
CA TYR A 12 3.11 12.03 -9.46
C TYR A 12 3.41 10.62 -10.00
N PHE A 13 3.27 9.63 -9.16
CA PHE A 13 3.36 8.23 -9.51
C PHE A 13 2.24 7.48 -8.79
N LEU A 14 1.30 6.93 -9.54
CA LEU A 14 0.20 6.15 -9.00
C LEU A 14 0.63 4.70 -8.86
N VAL A 15 0.42 4.15 -7.68
CA VAL A 15 0.63 2.73 -7.39
C VAL A 15 -0.70 2.15 -6.91
N LYS A 16 -1.18 1.12 -7.56
CA LYS A 16 -2.31 0.34 -7.09
C LYS A 16 -1.85 -0.67 -6.04
N TYR A 17 -2.66 -0.87 -5.02
CA TYR A 17 -2.39 -1.88 -4.00
C TYR A 17 -2.31 -3.28 -4.61
N GLU A 18 -3.18 -3.57 -5.57
CA GLU A 18 -3.24 -4.84 -6.29
C GLU A 18 -1.94 -5.14 -7.03
N ASP A 19 -1.35 -4.14 -7.70
CA ASP A 19 -0.06 -4.27 -8.38
C ASP A 19 1.07 -4.52 -7.37
N LEU A 20 1.05 -3.81 -6.24
CA LEU A 20 2.02 -4.00 -5.17
C LEU A 20 1.96 -5.41 -4.57
N VAL A 21 0.78 -5.99 -4.46
CA VAL A 21 0.59 -7.35 -3.93
C VAL A 21 0.91 -8.43 -4.95
N SER A 22 0.54 -8.22 -6.22
CA SER A 22 0.72 -9.21 -7.29
C SER A 22 2.17 -9.33 -7.76
N ASP A 23 2.88 -8.21 -7.86
CA ASP A 23 4.31 -8.15 -8.23
C ASP A 23 5.05 -7.09 -7.41
N THR A 24 5.30 -7.43 -6.15
CA THR A 24 5.95 -6.54 -5.18
C THR A 24 7.34 -6.09 -5.65
N GLU A 25 8.16 -6.98 -6.24
CA GLU A 25 9.53 -6.66 -6.66
C GLU A 25 9.53 -5.62 -7.79
N LYS A 26 8.71 -5.81 -8.79
CA LYS A 26 8.56 -4.89 -9.92
C LYS A 26 8.02 -3.54 -9.45
N THR A 27 6.88 -3.55 -8.78
CA THR A 27 6.19 -2.32 -8.34
C THR A 27 7.07 -1.49 -7.40
N PHE A 28 7.76 -2.15 -6.46
CA PHE A 28 8.67 -1.45 -5.55
C PHE A 28 9.91 -0.89 -6.27
N SER A 29 10.41 -1.59 -7.29
CA SER A 29 11.49 -1.09 -8.15
C SER A 29 11.07 0.17 -8.90
N GLU A 30 9.85 0.22 -9.43
CA GLU A 30 9.29 1.38 -10.12
C GLU A 30 9.15 2.58 -9.17
N ILE A 31 8.70 2.35 -7.92
CA ILE A 31 8.65 3.39 -6.88
C ILE A 31 10.04 3.96 -6.62
N LEU A 32 11.06 3.10 -6.43
CA LEU A 32 12.44 3.54 -6.19
C LEU A 32 13.00 4.32 -7.38
N TYR A 33 12.73 3.86 -8.60
CA TYR A 33 13.14 4.57 -9.81
C TYR A 33 12.52 5.96 -9.88
N PHE A 34 11.23 6.08 -9.57
CA PHE A 34 10.54 7.36 -9.52
C PHE A 34 11.17 8.30 -8.49
N ILE A 35 11.44 7.83 -7.26
CA ILE A 35 12.10 8.60 -6.20
C ILE A 35 13.49 9.06 -6.65
N TYR A 36 14.29 8.18 -7.24
CA TYR A 36 15.64 8.52 -7.73
C TYR A 36 15.59 9.56 -8.85
N LYS A 37 14.61 9.44 -9.76
CA LYS A 37 14.38 10.42 -10.82
C LYS A 37 14.04 11.80 -10.25
N LEU A 38 13.15 11.87 -9.26
CA LEU A 38 12.81 13.14 -8.59
C LEU A 38 14.00 13.75 -7.86
N GLY A 39 14.78 12.94 -7.18
CA GLY A 39 16.00 13.36 -6.47
C GLY A 39 17.20 13.62 -7.40
N LYS A 40 17.04 13.47 -8.73
CA LYS A 40 18.13 13.57 -9.72
C LYS A 40 19.32 12.69 -9.34
N SER A 41 19.06 11.56 -8.69
CA SER A 41 20.09 10.62 -8.25
C SER A 41 20.66 9.85 -9.45
N LYS A 42 21.98 9.73 -9.50
CA LYS A 42 22.70 8.86 -10.46
C LYS A 42 22.82 7.43 -9.94
N THR A 43 22.35 7.15 -8.73
CA THR A 43 22.46 5.84 -8.09
C THR A 43 21.58 4.82 -8.80
N LYS A 44 22.14 3.65 -9.10
CA LYS A 44 21.36 2.51 -9.62
C LYS A 44 20.75 1.72 -8.46
N ILE A 45 19.58 1.14 -8.69
CA ILE A 45 18.94 0.24 -7.74
C ILE A 45 19.85 -0.97 -7.51
N ASN A 46 20.17 -1.24 -6.25
CA ASN A 46 20.92 -2.43 -5.88
C ASN A 46 19.97 -3.60 -5.69
N ASN A 47 19.88 -4.49 -6.69
CA ASN A 47 18.95 -5.61 -6.69
C ASN A 47 19.13 -6.56 -5.51
N LYS A 48 20.37 -6.75 -5.02
CA LYS A 48 20.61 -7.60 -3.84
C LYS A 48 20.00 -6.99 -2.59
N LYS A 49 20.19 -5.67 -2.39
CA LYS A 49 19.58 -4.95 -1.26
C LYS A 49 18.05 -4.94 -1.38
N LEU A 50 17.53 -4.68 -2.59
CA LEU A 50 16.09 -4.71 -2.85
C LEU A 50 15.48 -6.05 -2.46
N LYS A 51 16.00 -7.17 -2.99
CA LYS A 51 15.50 -8.51 -2.67
C LYS A 51 15.59 -8.84 -1.19
N ASN A 52 16.68 -8.44 -0.53
CA ASN A 52 16.81 -8.64 0.90
C ASN A 52 15.76 -7.83 1.69
N THR A 53 15.54 -6.58 1.32
CA THR A 53 14.50 -5.73 1.93
C THR A 53 13.12 -6.37 1.79
N LEU A 54 12.74 -6.76 0.57
CA LEU A 54 11.44 -7.40 0.31
C LEU A 54 11.26 -8.69 1.11
N LYS A 55 12.33 -9.50 1.23
CA LYS A 55 12.30 -10.74 2.03
C LYS A 55 12.10 -10.46 3.52
N THR A 56 12.75 -9.44 4.05
CA THR A 56 12.72 -9.12 5.49
C THR A 56 11.50 -8.31 5.91
N THR A 57 10.76 -7.73 4.97
CA THR A 57 9.55 -6.94 5.22
C THR A 57 8.26 -7.63 4.78
N THR A 58 8.30 -8.95 4.54
CA THR A 58 7.07 -9.70 4.25
C THR A 58 6.09 -9.60 5.42
N PHE A 59 4.79 -9.68 5.13
CA PHE A 59 3.74 -9.64 6.14
C PHE A 59 4.02 -10.59 7.31
N ASN A 60 4.40 -11.84 7.03
CA ASN A 60 4.67 -12.85 8.05
C ASN A 60 5.85 -12.48 8.94
N VAL A 61 6.92 -11.89 8.37
CA VAL A 61 8.08 -11.43 9.14
C VAL A 61 7.67 -10.25 10.03
N MET A 62 6.93 -9.28 9.49
CA MET A 62 6.46 -8.12 10.24
C MET A 62 5.49 -8.52 11.37
N GLN A 63 4.57 -9.45 11.11
CA GLN A 63 3.66 -9.97 12.13
C GLN A 63 4.42 -10.70 13.25
N LYS A 64 5.46 -11.47 12.90
CA LYS A 64 6.32 -12.14 13.88
C LYS A 64 7.07 -11.12 14.74
N LEU A 65 7.65 -10.11 14.13
CA LEU A 65 8.35 -9.04 14.84
C LEU A 65 7.42 -8.27 15.78
N GLU A 66 6.19 -7.98 15.35
CA GLU A 66 5.19 -7.34 16.21
C GLU A 66 4.87 -8.18 17.45
N LYS A 67 4.73 -9.51 17.28
CA LYS A 67 4.48 -10.43 18.41
C LYS A 67 5.66 -10.51 19.38
N GLU A 68 6.88 -10.52 18.86
CA GLU A 68 8.09 -10.69 19.67
C GLU A 68 8.56 -9.39 20.33
N LYS A 69 8.52 -8.27 19.62
CA LYS A 69 9.10 -7.00 20.06
C LYS A 69 8.06 -5.90 20.31
N GLY A 70 6.81 -6.16 19.93
CA GLY A 70 5.78 -5.14 19.89
C GLY A 70 5.92 -4.20 18.68
N PHE A 71 4.97 -3.29 18.54
CA PHE A 71 4.97 -2.24 17.54
C PHE A 71 4.79 -0.89 18.24
N ASN A 72 5.76 0.00 18.08
CA ASN A 72 5.80 1.26 18.84
C ASN A 72 4.62 2.19 18.51
N GLU A 73 4.12 2.12 17.27
CA GLU A 73 2.98 2.91 16.80
C GLU A 73 1.64 2.19 17.00
N ALA A 74 1.63 1.07 17.75
CA ALA A 74 0.41 0.32 18.02
C ALA A 74 -0.64 1.19 18.73
N ILE A 75 -1.80 1.32 18.12
CA ILE A 75 -2.96 2.00 18.69
C ILE A 75 -3.50 1.15 19.84
N ARG A 76 -4.01 1.81 20.87
CA ARG A 76 -4.73 1.15 21.96
C ARG A 76 -6.23 1.33 21.76
N ASP A 77 -6.99 0.32 22.12
CA ASP A 77 -8.45 0.42 22.22
C ASP A 77 -8.88 1.25 23.45
N ILE A 78 -10.19 1.39 23.63
CA ILE A 78 -10.80 2.14 24.73
C ILE A 78 -10.37 1.58 26.09
N ASP A 79 -10.09 0.28 26.17
CA ASP A 79 -9.67 -0.41 27.40
C ASP A 79 -8.14 -0.38 27.58
N GLY A 80 -7.42 0.36 26.74
CA GLY A 80 -5.97 0.49 26.79
C GLY A 80 -5.20 -0.71 26.23
N LYS A 81 -5.87 -1.71 25.65
CA LYS A 81 -5.27 -2.90 25.08
C LYS A 81 -4.69 -2.57 23.70
N LYS A 82 -3.46 -3.06 23.45
CA LYS A 82 -2.82 -2.88 22.13
C LYS A 82 -3.59 -3.61 21.04
N ILE A 83 -3.91 -2.88 19.97
CA ILE A 83 -4.51 -3.46 18.75
C ILE A 83 -3.37 -3.97 17.87
N THR A 84 -3.45 -5.22 17.44
CA THR A 84 -2.48 -5.81 16.51
C THR A 84 -2.56 -5.12 15.16
N PHE A 85 -1.44 -4.57 14.69
CA PHE A 85 -1.36 -3.86 13.42
C PHE A 85 -1.34 -4.85 12.24
N PHE A 86 -0.45 -5.85 12.28
CA PHE A 86 -0.34 -6.87 11.23
C PHE A 86 -1.36 -8.01 11.45
N LYS A 87 -2.66 -7.72 11.33
CA LYS A 87 -3.73 -8.66 11.66
C LYS A 87 -4.16 -9.55 10.48
N TYR A 88 -4.47 -8.95 9.34
CA TYR A 88 -5.17 -9.63 8.25
C TYR A 88 -4.29 -9.98 7.05
N GLY A 89 -3.24 -9.22 6.77
CA GLY A 89 -2.38 -9.39 5.60
C GLY A 89 -3.14 -9.21 4.29
N THR A 90 -2.76 -10.04 3.31
CA THR A 90 -3.42 -10.09 2.00
C THR A 90 -4.67 -10.99 1.98
N LYS A 91 -5.09 -11.52 3.13
CA LYS A 91 -6.34 -12.28 3.21
C LYS A 91 -7.47 -11.35 2.81
N LYS A 92 -8.27 -11.77 1.83
CA LYS A 92 -9.46 -11.04 1.40
C LYS A 92 -10.25 -10.65 2.64
N ASN A 93 -10.50 -9.36 2.79
CA ASN A 93 -11.42 -8.87 3.78
C ASN A 93 -12.72 -9.65 3.62
N ASP A 94 -13.35 -10.01 4.73
CA ASP A 94 -14.63 -10.71 4.71
C ASP A 94 -15.61 -9.88 3.88
N PRO A 95 -16.15 -10.41 2.76
CA PRO A 95 -17.09 -9.67 1.90
C PRO A 95 -18.36 -9.21 2.63
N LYS A 96 -18.56 -9.64 3.88
CA LYS A 96 -19.67 -9.19 4.74
C LYS A 96 -19.49 -7.76 5.29
N VAL A 97 -18.36 -7.11 5.07
CA VAL A 97 -18.09 -5.79 5.65
C VAL A 97 -18.93 -4.68 5.02
N PHE A 98 -19.35 -4.82 3.75
CA PHE A 98 -20.21 -3.82 3.11
C PHE A 98 -21.47 -4.47 2.54
N PRO A 99 -22.65 -4.08 3.01
CA PRO A 99 -23.91 -4.45 2.36
C PRO A 99 -23.86 -4.07 0.86
N GLU A 100 -24.42 -4.92 0.00
CA GLU A 100 -24.44 -4.71 -1.46
C GLU A 100 -25.00 -3.34 -1.86
N ILE A 101 -26.03 -2.86 -1.13
CA ILE A 101 -26.63 -1.53 -1.33
C ILE A 101 -25.59 -0.41 -1.11
N LEU A 102 -24.71 -0.55 -0.11
CA LEU A 102 -23.69 0.45 0.18
C LEU A 102 -22.61 0.43 -0.90
N ASN A 103 -22.20 -0.76 -1.34
CA ASN A 103 -21.25 -0.93 -2.42
C ASN A 103 -21.76 -0.29 -3.72
N THR A 104 -23.03 -0.53 -4.09
CA THR A 104 -23.67 0.07 -5.27
C THR A 104 -23.69 1.60 -5.19
N LYS A 105 -24.00 2.18 -4.03
CA LYS A 105 -23.96 3.63 -3.82
C LYS A 105 -22.57 4.20 -3.97
N ILE A 106 -21.55 3.57 -3.35
CA ILE A 106 -20.15 3.99 -3.43
C ILE A 106 -19.66 3.96 -4.88
N VAL A 107 -19.92 2.87 -5.60
CA VAL A 107 -19.55 2.74 -7.02
C VAL A 107 -20.21 3.82 -7.87
N LYS A 108 -21.48 4.14 -7.61
CA LYS A 108 -22.21 5.20 -8.33
C LYS A 108 -21.61 6.58 -8.07
N GLU A 109 -21.34 6.92 -6.81
CA GLU A 109 -20.81 8.24 -6.41
C GLU A 109 -19.37 8.46 -6.86
N LEU A 110 -18.56 7.39 -6.91
CA LEU A 110 -17.15 7.44 -7.27
C LEU A 110 -16.87 6.93 -8.69
N LYS A 111 -17.89 6.87 -9.55
CA LYS A 111 -17.79 6.27 -10.89
C LYS A 111 -16.66 6.89 -11.72
N ASP A 112 -16.57 8.22 -11.72
CA ASP A 112 -15.58 8.93 -12.54
C ASP A 112 -14.15 8.67 -12.04
N GLU A 113 -13.96 8.65 -10.72
CA GLU A 113 -12.67 8.33 -10.11
C GLU A 113 -12.28 6.87 -10.35
N LEU A 114 -13.22 5.94 -10.25
CA LEU A 114 -12.98 4.52 -10.52
C LEU A 114 -12.61 4.28 -11.98
N ASN A 115 -13.28 4.95 -12.93
CA ASN A 115 -12.92 4.92 -14.35
C ASN A 115 -11.52 5.52 -14.61
N GLU A 116 -11.22 6.70 -14.01
CA GLU A 116 -9.91 7.33 -14.15
C GLU A 116 -8.77 6.45 -13.66
N LEU A 117 -9.04 5.66 -12.62
CA LEU A 117 -8.08 4.72 -12.01
C LEU A 117 -8.12 3.32 -12.64
N ASN A 118 -8.96 3.08 -13.66
CA ASN A 118 -9.18 1.78 -14.31
C ASN A 118 -9.58 0.67 -13.33
N TYR A 119 -10.54 0.93 -12.45
CA TYR A 119 -11.16 -0.09 -11.60
C TYR A 119 -12.47 -0.61 -12.19
N ILE A 120 -13.13 0.18 -13.05
CA ILE A 120 -14.33 -0.17 -13.83
C ILE A 120 -14.20 0.40 -15.23
#